data_f74596c20f9ffe0404b76b245ea63844
#
_entry.id   f74596c20f9ffe0404b76b245ea63844
#
_cell.length_a   1.000
_cell.length_b   1.000
_cell.length_c   1.000
_cell.angle_alpha   90.00
_cell.angle_beta   90.00
_cell.angle_gamma   90.00
#
_symmetry.space_group_name_H-M   'P 1'
#
loop_
_entity.id
_entity.type
_entity.pdbx_description
1 polymer ?
#
loop_
_entity_poly.entity_id
_entity_poly.type
_entity_poly.pdbx_seq_one_letter_code
_entity_poly.pdbx_strand_id
1 'polypeptide(L)'
;MDNLSKLSERIKELMFERSIKTTELATRLGVKPSTLYRYINGERTPTFQNFIKLLEYFDCSADFLLGLIDYPPTNLTYLPVPAFSTRFRYLLDKHAVTQYALHKKTGFSYDNFSKWLNGVTSPYADNLIKLAKAFDCTVDYLIGRTDG
;
A
#
# COMPACT_ATOMS: atom_id res chain seq x y z
N MET A 1 -9.15 11.16 12.02
CA MET A 1 -9.01 9.70 11.92
C MET A 1 -7.67 9.39 11.30
N ASP A 2 -6.91 8.48 11.90
CA ASP A 2 -5.60 8.10 11.37
C ASP A 2 -5.71 7.11 10.21
N ASN A 3 -4.57 6.82 9.56
CA ASN A 3 -4.55 5.96 8.39
C ASN A 3 -4.92 4.51 8.70
N LEU A 4 -4.57 4.01 9.89
CA LEU A 4 -4.92 2.65 10.29
C LEU A 4 -6.43 2.51 10.47
N SER A 5 -7.08 3.52 11.07
CA SER A 5 -8.52 3.51 11.26
C SER A 5 -9.27 3.54 9.94
N LYS A 6 -8.81 4.35 8.98
CA LYS A 6 -9.43 4.43 7.66
C LYS A 6 -9.27 3.12 6.89
N LEU A 7 -8.08 2.55 6.90
CA LEU A 7 -7.82 1.25 6.28
C LEU A 7 -8.71 0.17 6.88
N SER A 8 -8.78 0.12 8.22
CA SER A 8 -9.64 -0.82 8.95
C SER A 8 -11.10 -0.72 8.50
N GLU A 9 -11.63 0.49 8.44
CA GLU A 9 -13.02 0.71 8.01
C GLU A 9 -13.26 0.28 6.57
N ARG A 10 -12.33 0.60 5.66
CA ARG A 10 -12.45 0.21 4.25
C ARG A 10 -12.45 -1.30 4.08
N ILE A 11 -11.57 -2.00 4.81
CA ILE A 11 -11.53 -3.47 4.77
C ILE A 11 -12.87 -4.03 5.23
N LYS A 12 -13.43 -3.51 6.33
CA LYS A 12 -14.74 -3.96 6.84
C LYS A 12 -15.85 -3.73 5.83
N GLU A 13 -15.88 -2.55 5.22
CA GLU A 13 -16.89 -2.21 4.19
C GLU A 13 -16.82 -3.17 3.01
N LEU A 14 -15.61 -3.42 2.51
CA LEU A 14 -15.40 -4.31 1.36
C LEU A 14 -15.76 -5.76 1.70
N MET A 15 -15.44 -6.21 2.91
CA MET A 15 -15.82 -7.54 3.38
C MET A 15 -17.35 -7.68 3.45
N PHE A 16 -18.01 -6.64 3.96
CA PHE A 16 -19.48 -6.63 4.05
C PHE A 16 -20.11 -6.70 2.66
N GLU A 17 -19.61 -5.89 1.72
CA GLU A 17 -20.10 -5.89 0.33
C GLU A 17 -19.95 -7.26 -0.34
N ARG A 18 -18.86 -7.97 -0.04
CA ARG A 18 -18.59 -9.29 -0.61
C ARG A 18 -19.19 -10.43 0.20
N SER A 19 -19.82 -10.13 1.33
CA SER A 19 -20.36 -11.13 2.27
C SER A 19 -19.32 -12.19 2.65
N ILE A 20 -18.08 -11.75 2.89
CA ILE A 20 -16.97 -12.64 3.23
C ILE A 20 -16.57 -12.43 4.70
N LYS A 21 -16.36 -13.54 5.40
CA LYS A 21 -15.93 -13.54 6.81
C LYS A 21 -14.41 -13.48 6.90
N THR A 22 -13.92 -13.05 8.06
CA THR A 22 -12.48 -12.88 8.31
C THR A 22 -11.68 -14.15 8.05
N THR A 23 -12.16 -15.29 8.57
CA THR A 23 -11.45 -16.58 8.40
C THR A 23 -11.39 -16.98 6.92
N GLU A 24 -12.47 -16.77 6.19
CA GLU A 24 -12.50 -17.07 4.75
C GLU A 24 -11.57 -16.15 3.97
N LEU A 25 -11.60 -14.85 4.27
CA LEU A 25 -10.70 -13.89 3.63
C LEU A 25 -9.24 -14.23 3.90
N ALA A 26 -8.90 -14.57 5.16
CA ALA A 26 -7.54 -14.97 5.52
C ALA A 26 -7.07 -16.17 4.70
N THR A 27 -7.95 -17.17 4.54
CA THR A 27 -7.64 -18.34 3.71
C THR A 27 -7.40 -17.94 2.24
N ARG A 28 -8.25 -17.08 1.69
CA ARG A 28 -8.12 -16.62 0.31
C ARG A 28 -6.83 -15.83 0.08
N LEU A 29 -6.41 -15.04 1.07
CA LEU A 29 -5.19 -14.25 0.98
C LEU A 29 -3.93 -15.06 1.33
N GLY A 30 -4.09 -16.23 1.94
CA GLY A 30 -2.96 -17.02 2.40
C GLY A 30 -2.26 -16.38 3.60
N VAL A 31 -3.00 -15.69 4.46
CA VAL A 31 -2.46 -15.08 5.67
C VAL A 31 -3.10 -15.70 6.90
N LYS A 32 -2.46 -15.57 8.06
CA LYS A 32 -3.03 -16.07 9.30
C LYS A 32 -4.26 -15.25 9.69
N PRO A 33 -5.34 -15.90 10.18
CA PRO A 33 -6.52 -15.16 10.66
C PRO A 33 -6.18 -14.10 11.72
N SER A 34 -5.25 -14.40 12.63
CA SER A 34 -4.82 -13.44 13.65
C SER A 34 -4.21 -12.17 13.03
N THR A 35 -3.45 -12.32 11.97
CA THR A 35 -2.87 -11.18 11.24
C THR A 35 -3.97 -10.31 10.64
N LEU A 36 -4.94 -10.94 9.98
CA LEU A 36 -6.04 -10.20 9.36
C LEU A 36 -6.92 -9.50 10.40
N TYR A 37 -7.17 -10.14 11.54
CA TYR A 37 -7.91 -9.51 12.64
C TYR A 37 -7.23 -8.23 13.13
N ARG A 38 -5.91 -8.20 13.19
CA ARG A 38 -5.17 -6.99 13.60
C ARG A 38 -5.35 -5.85 12.59
N TYR A 39 -5.40 -6.18 11.31
CA TYR A 39 -5.68 -5.17 10.27
C TYR A 39 -7.10 -4.63 10.42
N ILE A 40 -8.07 -5.52 10.60
CA ILE A 40 -9.49 -5.17 10.73
C ILE A 40 -9.74 -4.33 11.97
N ASN A 41 -9.02 -4.61 13.06
CA ASN A 41 -9.18 -3.88 14.32
C ASN A 41 -8.34 -2.60 14.39
N GLY A 42 -7.57 -2.28 13.34
CA GLY A 42 -6.75 -1.08 13.31
C GLY A 42 -5.52 -1.15 14.22
N GLU A 43 -5.13 -2.36 14.62
CA GLU A 43 -4.00 -2.57 15.53
C GLU A 43 -2.66 -2.61 14.81
N ARG A 44 -2.66 -2.92 13.52
CA ARG A 44 -1.43 -3.11 12.76
C ARG A 44 -1.64 -2.70 11.30
N THR A 45 -0.62 -2.09 10.72
CA THR A 45 -0.59 -1.78 9.29
C THR A 45 -0.08 -3.00 8.50
N PRO A 46 -0.66 -3.31 7.33
CA PRO A 46 -0.21 -4.43 6.52
C PRO A 46 1.23 -4.26 6.03
N THR A 47 1.92 -5.40 5.91
CA THR A 47 3.16 -5.46 5.14
C THR A 47 2.87 -5.12 3.67
N PHE A 48 3.91 -4.79 2.91
CA PHE A 48 3.76 -4.52 1.48
C PHE A 48 3.04 -5.68 0.77
N GLN A 49 3.51 -6.91 0.99
CA GLN A 49 2.95 -8.09 0.35
C GLN A 49 1.49 -8.32 0.71
N ASN A 50 1.14 -8.18 1.98
CA ASN A 50 -0.24 -8.38 2.42
C ASN A 50 -1.15 -7.27 1.93
N PHE A 51 -0.64 -6.05 1.82
CA PHE A 51 -1.39 -4.94 1.25
C PHE A 51 -1.71 -5.20 -0.22
N ILE A 52 -0.73 -5.66 -1.00
CA ILE A 52 -0.96 -6.01 -2.40
C ILE A 52 -1.99 -7.14 -2.53
N LYS A 53 -1.93 -8.15 -1.67
CA LYS A 53 -2.92 -9.24 -1.66
C LYS A 53 -4.34 -8.71 -1.44
N LEU A 54 -4.50 -7.77 -0.51
CA LEU A 54 -5.81 -7.13 -0.27
C LEU A 54 -6.30 -6.39 -1.51
N LEU A 55 -5.42 -5.60 -2.14
CA LEU A 55 -5.76 -4.84 -3.34
C LEU A 55 -6.18 -5.75 -4.50
N GLU A 56 -5.45 -6.84 -4.70
CA GLU A 56 -5.76 -7.78 -5.78
C GLU A 56 -7.05 -8.54 -5.51
N TYR A 57 -7.27 -8.97 -4.27
CA TYR A 57 -8.49 -9.70 -3.94
C TYR A 57 -9.73 -8.83 -4.12
N PHE A 58 -9.71 -7.61 -3.60
CA PHE A 58 -10.84 -6.69 -3.70
C PHE A 58 -10.90 -5.95 -5.03
N ASP A 59 -9.84 -6.03 -5.83
CA ASP A 59 -9.72 -5.34 -7.12
C ASP A 59 -10.05 -3.84 -6.96
N CYS A 60 -9.39 -3.22 -6.01
CA CYS A 60 -9.66 -1.82 -5.68
C CYS A 60 -8.40 -0.96 -5.70
N SER A 61 -8.59 0.35 -5.71
CA SER A 61 -7.52 1.34 -5.66
C SER A 61 -6.82 1.30 -4.30
N ALA A 62 -5.49 1.43 -4.30
CA ALA A 62 -4.71 1.57 -3.07
C ALA A 62 -5.10 2.85 -2.34
N ASP A 63 -5.28 3.95 -3.07
CA ASP A 63 -5.68 5.22 -2.46
C ASP A 63 -7.05 5.14 -1.82
N PHE A 64 -7.97 4.40 -2.44
CA PHE A 64 -9.30 4.19 -1.85
C PHE A 64 -9.21 3.33 -0.59
N LEU A 65 -8.48 2.20 -0.65
CA LEU A 65 -8.36 1.30 0.50
C LEU A 65 -7.70 2.00 1.69
N LEU A 66 -6.74 2.88 1.42
CA LEU A 66 -6.07 3.66 2.47
C LEU A 66 -6.89 4.86 2.96
N GLY A 67 -8.05 5.10 2.37
CA GLY A 67 -8.92 6.20 2.77
C GLY A 67 -8.44 7.57 2.32
N LEU A 68 -7.57 7.63 1.31
CA LEU A 68 -7.06 8.89 0.78
C LEU A 68 -8.02 9.56 -0.18
N ILE A 69 -8.94 8.80 -0.74
CA ILE A 69 -10.04 9.30 -1.59
C ILE A 69 -11.34 8.69 -1.09
N ASP A 70 -12.45 9.40 -1.27
CA ASP A 70 -13.74 9.03 -0.72
C ASP A 70 -14.50 8.01 -1.59
N TYR A 71 -14.24 8.01 -2.88
CA TYR A 71 -14.94 7.16 -3.83
C TYR A 71 -13.94 6.37 -4.67
N PRO A 72 -14.23 5.09 -4.96
CA PRO A 72 -13.33 4.32 -5.81
C PRO A 72 -13.32 4.87 -7.23
N PRO A 73 -12.14 4.93 -7.87
CA PRO A 73 -12.08 5.27 -9.29
C PRO A 73 -12.83 4.25 -10.12
N THR A 74 -13.44 4.69 -11.21
CA THR A 74 -14.17 3.82 -12.12
C THR A 74 -13.40 3.61 -13.43
N ASN A 75 -13.64 2.49 -14.08
CA ASN A 75 -13.08 2.18 -15.41
C ASN A 75 -11.56 2.12 -15.44
N LEU A 76 -10.94 1.72 -14.32
CA LEU A 76 -9.49 1.52 -14.25
C LEU A 76 -9.15 0.03 -14.28
N THR A 77 -8.11 -0.29 -15.06
CA THR A 77 -7.48 -1.60 -15.04
C THR A 77 -6.10 -1.42 -14.42
N TYR A 78 -5.81 -2.22 -13.40
CA TYR A 78 -4.54 -2.11 -12.70
C TYR A 78 -3.49 -3.00 -13.31
N LEU A 79 -2.26 -2.49 -13.38
CA LEU A 79 -1.10 -3.24 -13.83
C LEU A 79 -0.61 -4.16 -12.71
N PRO A 80 0.06 -5.28 -13.05
CA PRO A 80 0.71 -6.11 -12.03
C PRO A 80 1.78 -5.31 -11.28
N VAL A 81 1.84 -5.51 -9.96
CA VAL A 81 2.79 -4.78 -9.12
C VAL A 81 4.19 -5.36 -9.27
N PRO A 82 5.18 -4.56 -9.69
CA PRO A 82 6.55 -5.02 -9.75
C PRO A 82 7.16 -5.12 -8.35
N ALA A 83 8.34 -5.71 -8.24
CA ALA A 83 9.10 -5.65 -7.00
C ALA A 83 9.29 -4.19 -6.59
N PHE A 84 9.12 -3.88 -5.32
CA PHE A 84 9.22 -2.49 -4.87
C PHE A 84 10.61 -1.92 -5.13
N SER A 85 11.68 -2.72 -4.99
CA SER A 85 13.05 -2.29 -5.28
C SER A 85 13.19 -1.75 -6.70
N THR A 86 12.62 -2.46 -7.67
CA THR A 86 12.63 -2.05 -9.08
C THR A 86 11.83 -0.76 -9.27
N ARG A 87 10.64 -0.69 -8.68
CA ARG A 87 9.78 0.49 -8.82
C ARG A 87 10.38 1.72 -8.15
N PHE A 88 10.96 1.55 -6.96
CA PHE A 88 11.57 2.65 -6.22
C PHE A 88 12.75 3.25 -6.98
N ARG A 89 13.61 2.40 -7.52
CA ARG A 89 14.73 2.86 -8.36
C ARG A 89 14.23 3.64 -9.57
N TYR A 90 13.22 3.10 -10.23
CA TYR A 90 12.60 3.76 -11.39
C TYR A 90 12.07 5.15 -11.02
N LEU A 91 11.38 5.29 -9.88
CA LEU A 91 10.81 6.57 -9.46
C LEU A 91 11.87 7.61 -9.12
N LEU A 92 12.93 7.20 -8.42
CA LEU A 92 14.03 8.09 -8.10
C LEU A 92 14.66 8.65 -9.38
N ASP A 93 14.89 7.78 -10.37
CA ASP A 93 15.51 8.18 -11.64
C ASP A 93 14.56 9.05 -12.47
N LYS A 94 13.33 8.59 -12.65
CA LYS A 94 12.36 9.28 -13.52
C LYS A 94 12.03 10.68 -13.02
N HIS A 95 11.84 10.83 -11.71
CA HIS A 95 11.46 12.10 -11.10
C HIS A 95 12.66 12.91 -10.64
N ALA A 96 13.88 12.42 -10.89
CA ALA A 96 15.12 13.07 -10.47
C ALA A 96 15.12 13.45 -8.99
N VAL A 97 14.62 12.54 -8.14
CA VAL A 97 14.55 12.73 -6.69
C VAL A 97 15.76 12.08 -6.05
N THR A 98 16.50 12.83 -5.24
CA THR A 98 17.63 12.30 -4.50
C THR A 98 17.18 11.67 -3.19
N GLN A 99 17.98 10.74 -2.67
CA GLN A 99 17.72 10.17 -1.35
C GLN A 99 17.75 11.24 -0.26
N TYR A 100 18.62 12.24 -0.40
CA TYR A 100 18.67 13.35 0.54
C TYR A 100 17.36 14.13 0.58
N ALA A 101 16.83 14.49 -0.59
CA ALA A 101 15.54 15.20 -0.66
C ALA A 101 14.42 14.36 -0.06
N LEU A 102 14.41 13.07 -0.35
CA LEU A 102 13.40 12.15 0.15
C LEU A 102 13.50 11.99 1.66
N HIS A 103 14.72 11.87 2.19
CA HIS A 103 14.96 11.83 3.63
C HIS A 103 14.42 13.08 4.31
N LYS A 104 14.67 14.25 3.74
CA LYS A 104 14.17 15.52 4.29
C LYS A 104 12.65 15.58 4.33
N LYS A 105 11.98 15.11 3.29
CA LYS A 105 10.51 15.15 3.19
C LYS A 105 9.82 14.11 4.06
N THR A 106 10.40 12.93 4.20
CA THR A 106 9.73 11.78 4.84
C THR A 106 10.22 11.49 6.24
N GLY A 107 11.46 11.84 6.56
CA GLY A 107 12.10 11.41 7.79
C GLY A 107 12.60 9.98 7.78
N PHE A 108 12.42 9.24 6.68
CA PHE A 108 12.94 7.88 6.57
C PHE A 108 14.47 7.88 6.52
N SER A 109 15.07 6.87 7.13
CA SER A 109 16.52 6.75 7.19
C SER A 109 17.11 6.28 5.85
N TYR A 110 18.38 6.59 5.63
CA TYR A 110 19.11 6.07 4.48
C TYR A 110 19.23 4.54 4.53
N ASP A 111 19.25 3.97 5.72
CA ASP A 111 19.25 2.52 5.89
C ASP A 111 17.98 1.90 5.31
N ASN A 112 16.81 2.52 5.57
CA ASN A 112 15.56 2.08 4.97
C ASN A 112 15.62 2.15 3.44
N PHE A 113 16.12 3.25 2.88
CA PHE A 113 16.24 3.39 1.43
C PHE A 113 17.13 2.30 0.84
N SER A 114 18.26 2.02 1.50
CA SER A 114 19.19 0.97 1.07
C SER A 114 18.51 -0.40 1.06
N LYS A 115 17.78 -0.73 2.12
CA LYS A 115 17.04 -2.00 2.22
C LYS A 115 15.98 -2.12 1.14
N TRP A 116 15.24 -1.05 0.88
CA TRP A 116 14.21 -1.05 -0.16
C TRP A 116 14.83 -1.19 -1.56
N LEU A 117 15.92 -0.48 -1.83
CA LEU A 117 16.61 -0.56 -3.13
C LEU A 117 17.23 -1.92 -3.38
N ASN A 118 17.69 -2.59 -2.33
CA ASN A 118 18.33 -3.89 -2.44
C ASN A 118 17.35 -5.07 -2.29
N GLY A 119 16.06 -4.79 -2.13
CA GLY A 119 15.04 -5.82 -2.02
C GLY A 119 15.07 -6.59 -0.71
N VAL A 120 15.73 -6.05 0.33
CA VAL A 120 15.79 -6.68 1.65
C VAL A 120 14.46 -6.54 2.38
N THR A 121 13.87 -5.34 2.32
CA THR A 121 12.54 -5.05 2.87
C THR A 121 11.75 -4.22 1.87
N SER A 122 10.44 -4.12 2.12
CA SER A 122 9.56 -3.21 1.40
C SER A 122 8.76 -2.38 2.41
N PRO A 123 8.31 -1.17 2.05
CA PRO A 123 7.58 -0.33 3.00
C PRO A 123 6.26 -0.94 3.43
N TYR A 124 5.89 -0.74 4.69
CA TYR A 124 4.52 -1.04 5.15
C TYR A 124 3.52 -0.08 4.49
N ALA A 125 2.26 -0.46 4.50
CA ALA A 125 1.21 0.29 3.80
C ALA A 125 1.12 1.77 4.22
N ASP A 126 1.26 2.07 5.51
CA ASP A 126 1.22 3.45 6.00
C ASP A 126 2.41 4.28 5.48
N ASN A 127 3.57 3.67 5.34
CA ASN A 127 4.76 4.34 4.82
C ASN A 127 4.66 4.64 3.32
N LEU A 128 3.84 3.87 2.59
CA LEU A 128 3.56 4.17 1.19
C LEU A 128 2.87 5.52 1.03
N ILE A 129 2.03 5.90 1.99
CA ILE A 129 1.35 7.21 1.97
C ILE A 129 2.38 8.34 2.05
N LYS A 130 3.36 8.23 2.95
CA LYS A 130 4.42 9.24 3.10
C LYS A 130 5.26 9.35 1.83
N LEU A 131 5.60 8.20 1.24
CA LEU A 131 6.38 8.18 0.00
C LEU A 131 5.59 8.81 -1.15
N ALA A 132 4.32 8.47 -1.29
CA ALA A 132 3.48 9.03 -2.34
C ALA A 132 3.37 10.55 -2.24
N LYS A 133 3.21 11.06 -1.03
CA LYS A 133 3.19 12.51 -0.79
C LYS A 133 4.52 13.16 -1.17
N ALA A 134 5.64 12.52 -0.85
CA ALA A 134 6.96 13.05 -1.16
C ALA A 134 7.22 13.09 -2.67
N PHE A 135 6.70 12.12 -3.42
CA PHE A 135 6.79 12.11 -4.89
C PHE A 135 5.66 12.89 -5.56
N ASP A 136 4.71 13.41 -4.79
CA ASP A 136 3.53 14.11 -5.31
C ASP A 136 2.75 13.25 -6.30
N CYS A 137 2.44 12.02 -5.89
CA CYS A 137 1.72 11.06 -6.72
C CYS A 137 0.72 10.25 -5.90
N THR A 138 -0.11 9.46 -6.59
CA THR A 138 -1.01 8.51 -5.93
C THR A 138 -0.22 7.30 -5.42
N VAL A 139 -0.78 6.58 -4.46
CA VAL A 139 -0.17 5.32 -4.00
C VAL A 139 -0.22 4.28 -5.12
N ASP A 140 -1.30 4.23 -5.91
CA ASP A 140 -1.38 3.31 -7.04
C ASP A 140 -0.24 3.54 -8.05
N TYR A 141 0.07 4.80 -8.36
CA TYR A 141 1.21 5.11 -9.21
C TYR A 141 2.54 4.76 -8.54
N LEU A 142 2.68 5.07 -7.25
CA LEU A 142 3.90 4.80 -6.49
C LEU A 142 4.30 3.33 -6.59
N ILE A 143 3.34 2.42 -6.44
CA ILE A 143 3.61 0.98 -6.44
C ILE A 143 3.54 0.34 -7.83
N GLY A 144 3.27 1.12 -8.87
CA GLY A 144 3.32 0.67 -10.25
C GLY A 144 2.02 0.07 -10.78
N ARG A 145 0.89 0.34 -10.13
CA ARG A 145 -0.41 -0.17 -10.58
C ARG A 145 -1.04 0.67 -11.67
N THR A 146 -0.61 1.91 -11.81
CA THR A 146 -1.05 2.80 -12.88
C THR A 146 0.16 3.51 -13.48
N ASP A 147 -0.01 4.06 -14.70
CA ASP A 147 1.05 4.76 -15.41
C ASP A 147 1.09 6.27 -15.12
N GLY A 148 0.15 6.76 -14.35
CA GLY A 148 0.13 8.19 -14.07
C GLY A 148 -0.85 8.60 -13.00
#